data_3f8a5023c6f3acfc693241e3be249a8a
#
_entry.id   3f8a5023c6f3acfc693241e3be249a8a
#
_cell.length_a   1.000
_cell.length_b   1.000
_cell.length_c   1.000
_cell.angle_alpha   90.00
_cell.angle_beta   90.00
_cell.angle_gamma   90.00
#
_symmetry.space_group_name_H-M   'P 1'
#
loop_
_entity.id
_entity.type
_entity.pdbx_description
1 polymer ?
#
loop_
_entity_poly.entity_id
_entity_poly.type
_entity_poly.pdbx_seq_one_letter_code
_entity_poly.pdbx_strand_id
1 'polypeptide(L)'
;MNLIKIICTGFLALVFSGLSAQENPLWMRYPAISPDGKTIAFCYKGDIFLVSSEGGRATQLTTHPAYDSRPVWSPDGKTIAFTSARDEGLNLYTVPVSGGTPTRLTYYSGSEIPVCFTPDGKEILYRSNVMPDAEYGQFPSGGQVYKISVDGGRPEQFLTFDAFDINFNKKGDKIIYHDYKGYEDNWRKHHKSSVCRDIWIHDLKSGEFTNLTNKQVEDRNPVFADNDENIYFLSERFGDFNVCKMSLKNPSDIKQITKHSKHPVRFLSSSEDGLLCYFFNGEIYTLQPGKQPKKLAVDIIADNTASPI
;
A
#
# COMPACT_ATOMS: atom_id res chain seq x y z
N MET A 1 -70.86 49.56 2.70
CA MET A 1 -69.86 49.40 1.62
C MET A 1 -68.60 48.87 2.30
N ASN A 2 -68.55 47.54 2.44
CA ASN A 2 -67.52 46.87 3.24
C ASN A 2 -66.45 46.28 2.31
N LEU A 3 -65.22 46.78 2.46
CA LEU A 3 -64.05 46.21 1.80
C LEU A 3 -63.55 44.97 2.60
N ILE A 4 -63.62 43.81 2.01
CA ILE A 4 -63.04 42.56 2.55
C ILE A 4 -61.55 42.60 2.14
N LYS A 5 -60.64 42.64 3.13
CA LYS A 5 -59.21 42.44 2.94
C LYS A 5 -58.93 40.91 2.97
N ILE A 6 -58.51 40.36 1.86
CA ILE A 6 -58.00 39.01 1.77
C ILE A 6 -56.51 39.06 2.15
N ILE A 7 -56.18 38.44 3.28
CA ILE A 7 -54.79 38.21 3.71
C ILE A 7 -54.36 36.85 3.12
N CYS A 8 -53.54 36.88 2.08
CA CYS A 8 -52.83 35.70 1.61
C CYS A 8 -51.65 35.40 2.52
N THR A 9 -51.77 34.41 3.39
CA THR A 9 -50.66 33.91 4.18
C THR A 9 -49.90 32.86 3.34
N GLY A 10 -48.80 33.33 2.74
CA GLY A 10 -47.88 32.43 2.03
C GLY A 10 -47.12 31.54 3.03
N PHE A 11 -47.40 30.25 3.02
CA PHE A 11 -46.63 29.24 3.76
C PHE A 11 -45.33 28.97 3.00
N LEU A 12 -44.22 29.55 3.47
CA LEU A 12 -42.89 29.26 2.98
C LEU A 12 -42.42 27.95 3.59
N ALA A 13 -42.59 26.84 2.87
CA ALA A 13 -42.04 25.56 3.27
C ALA A 13 -40.53 25.59 3.10
N LEU A 14 -39.78 25.81 4.18
CA LEU A 14 -38.34 25.57 4.25
C LEU A 14 -38.10 24.06 4.13
N VAL A 15 -37.75 23.62 2.93
CA VAL A 15 -37.18 22.28 2.72
C VAL A 15 -35.77 22.30 3.31
N PHE A 16 -35.64 21.87 4.56
CA PHE A 16 -34.34 21.48 5.10
C PHE A 16 -33.91 20.20 4.38
N SER A 17 -33.21 20.34 3.25
CA SER A 17 -32.36 19.26 2.77
C SER A 17 -31.28 19.08 3.82
N GLY A 18 -31.46 18.09 4.70
CA GLY A 18 -30.43 17.63 5.60
C GLY A 18 -29.25 17.18 4.74
N LEU A 19 -28.24 18.07 4.57
CA LEU A 19 -26.91 17.64 4.21
C LEU A 19 -26.43 16.78 5.39
N SER A 20 -26.72 15.47 5.34
CA SER A 20 -25.94 14.50 6.08
C SER A 20 -24.51 14.68 5.63
N ALA A 21 -23.69 15.28 6.45
CA ALA A 21 -22.25 15.30 6.22
C ALA A 21 -21.84 13.82 6.18
N GLN A 22 -21.62 13.31 4.99
CA GLN A 22 -21.08 11.99 4.79
C GLN A 22 -19.70 12.02 5.44
N GLU A 23 -19.58 11.40 6.63
CA GLU A 23 -18.28 11.25 7.27
C GLU A 23 -17.43 10.40 6.34
N ASN A 24 -16.44 11.02 5.69
CA ASN A 24 -15.48 10.28 4.90
C ASN A 24 -14.75 9.30 5.84
N PRO A 25 -14.72 8.01 5.53
CA PRO A 25 -14.01 7.05 6.36
C PRO A 25 -12.53 7.43 6.43
N LEU A 26 -11.97 7.43 7.65
CA LEU A 26 -10.56 7.68 7.90
C LEU A 26 -9.84 6.37 8.22
N TRP A 27 -8.51 6.38 8.06
CA TRP A 27 -7.64 5.24 8.33
C TRP A 27 -7.82 4.07 7.35
N MET A 28 -8.07 4.40 6.08
CA MET A 28 -8.02 3.45 4.97
C MET A 28 -6.55 3.11 4.66
N ARG A 29 -6.02 2.09 5.34
CA ARG A 29 -4.59 1.75 5.35
C ARG A 29 -4.20 0.82 4.21
N TYR A 30 -2.90 0.82 3.86
CA TYR A 30 -2.29 -0.07 2.88
C TYR A 30 -2.98 -0.05 1.52
N PRO A 31 -3.28 1.12 0.93
CA PRO A 31 -3.87 1.14 -0.39
C PRO A 31 -2.90 0.60 -1.41
N ALA A 32 -3.39 -0.31 -2.24
CA ALA A 32 -2.66 -0.92 -3.34
C ALA A 32 -3.52 -0.83 -4.61
N ILE A 33 -3.00 -0.20 -5.66
CA ILE A 33 -3.70 -0.08 -6.93
C ILE A 33 -3.52 -1.35 -7.77
N SER A 34 -4.58 -1.76 -8.47
CA SER A 34 -4.54 -2.90 -9.40
C SER A 34 -3.60 -2.64 -10.58
N PRO A 35 -3.04 -3.68 -11.22
CA PRO A 35 -2.18 -3.52 -12.38
C PRO A 35 -2.81 -2.70 -13.51
N ASP A 36 -4.11 -2.87 -13.77
CA ASP A 36 -4.86 -2.13 -14.80
C ASP A 36 -5.27 -0.69 -14.38
N GLY A 37 -4.89 -0.25 -13.18
CA GLY A 37 -5.17 1.08 -12.66
C GLY A 37 -6.63 1.38 -12.29
N LYS A 38 -7.54 0.40 -12.34
CA LYS A 38 -8.98 0.67 -12.19
C LYS A 38 -9.52 0.48 -10.78
N THR A 39 -8.86 -0.35 -9.96
CA THR A 39 -9.35 -0.72 -8.63
C THR A 39 -8.25 -0.53 -7.59
N ILE A 40 -8.62 -0.07 -6.40
CA ILE A 40 -7.73 0.05 -5.26
C ILE A 40 -8.22 -0.89 -4.17
N ALA A 41 -7.34 -1.79 -3.71
CA ALA A 41 -7.55 -2.59 -2.52
C ALA A 41 -6.98 -1.83 -1.31
N PHE A 42 -7.67 -1.85 -0.19
CA PHE A 42 -7.21 -1.20 1.04
C PHE A 42 -7.76 -1.90 2.28
N CYS A 43 -7.14 -1.67 3.42
CA CYS A 43 -7.61 -2.19 4.70
C CYS A 43 -8.38 -1.12 5.48
N TYR A 44 -9.57 -1.49 5.96
CA TYR A 44 -10.38 -0.66 6.82
C TYR A 44 -11.02 -1.50 7.93
N LYS A 45 -10.83 -1.12 9.20
CA LYS A 45 -11.35 -1.82 10.39
C LYS A 45 -11.05 -3.33 10.45
N GLY A 46 -9.93 -3.75 9.87
CA GLY A 46 -9.49 -5.15 9.92
C GLY A 46 -9.95 -6.02 8.76
N ASP A 47 -10.61 -5.45 7.76
CA ASP A 47 -11.01 -6.13 6.53
C ASP A 47 -10.41 -5.48 5.30
N ILE A 48 -10.32 -6.25 4.22
CA ILE A 48 -9.92 -5.78 2.89
C ILE A 48 -11.16 -5.30 2.14
N PHE A 49 -11.07 -4.09 1.59
CA PHE A 49 -12.08 -3.45 0.74
C PHE A 49 -11.51 -3.15 -0.64
N LEU A 50 -12.40 -3.09 -1.61
CA LEU A 50 -12.13 -2.70 -2.98
C LEU A 50 -12.93 -1.46 -3.34
N VAL A 51 -12.30 -0.50 -4.04
CA VAL A 51 -12.96 0.70 -4.56
C VAL A 51 -12.41 1.03 -5.94
N SER A 52 -13.22 1.66 -6.80
CA SER A 52 -12.73 2.20 -8.06
C SER A 52 -11.62 3.25 -7.81
N SER A 53 -10.61 3.29 -8.68
CA SER A 53 -9.57 4.34 -8.65
C SER A 53 -10.13 5.75 -8.89
N GLU A 54 -11.37 5.87 -9.39
CA GLU A 54 -12.11 7.12 -9.51
C GLU A 54 -12.87 7.51 -8.22
N GLY A 55 -12.95 6.58 -7.25
CA GLY A 55 -13.72 6.73 -6.03
C GLY A 55 -15.11 6.08 -6.11
N GLY A 56 -15.95 6.40 -5.14
CA GLY A 56 -17.30 5.88 -5.02
C GLY A 56 -17.44 4.84 -3.92
N ARG A 57 -18.42 3.95 -4.08
CA ARG A 57 -18.76 2.94 -3.08
C ARG A 57 -17.70 1.83 -3.03
N ALA A 58 -17.14 1.59 -1.85
CA ALA A 58 -16.25 0.47 -1.60
C ALA A 58 -17.05 -0.82 -1.33
N THR A 59 -16.52 -1.94 -1.82
CA THR A 59 -17.05 -3.28 -1.57
C THR A 59 -16.13 -4.02 -0.61
N GLN A 60 -16.67 -4.61 0.43
CA GLN A 60 -15.92 -5.44 1.38
C GLN A 60 -15.60 -6.78 0.72
N LEU A 61 -14.30 -7.15 0.70
CA LEU A 61 -13.81 -8.39 0.10
C LEU A 61 -13.64 -9.49 1.14
N THR A 62 -13.20 -9.15 2.35
CA THR A 62 -13.07 -10.10 3.47
C THR A 62 -13.99 -9.71 4.61
N THR A 63 -14.52 -10.72 5.33
CA THR A 63 -15.55 -10.52 6.38
C THR A 63 -15.27 -11.36 7.63
N HIS A 64 -14.07 -11.90 7.77
CA HIS A 64 -13.69 -12.69 8.93
C HIS A 64 -13.46 -11.80 10.17
N PRO A 65 -13.84 -12.22 11.40
CA PRO A 65 -13.61 -11.41 12.61
C PRO A 65 -12.13 -11.10 12.91
N ALA A 66 -11.21 -11.90 12.39
CA ALA A 66 -9.77 -11.66 12.55
C ALA A 66 -9.29 -10.54 11.62
N TYR A 67 -8.18 -9.93 12.01
CA TYR A 67 -7.58 -8.80 11.30
C TYR A 67 -6.92 -9.24 9.99
N ASP A 68 -7.41 -8.74 8.87
CA ASP A 68 -6.87 -8.87 7.52
C ASP A 68 -6.21 -7.56 7.09
N SER A 69 -5.01 -7.62 6.51
CA SER A 69 -4.26 -6.41 6.14
C SER A 69 -3.24 -6.64 5.01
N ARG A 70 -2.67 -5.53 4.53
CA ARG A 70 -1.59 -5.49 3.53
C ARG A 70 -1.94 -6.22 2.24
N PRO A 71 -3.00 -5.82 1.54
CA PRO A 71 -3.37 -6.41 0.26
C PRO A 71 -2.30 -6.16 -0.80
N VAL A 72 -2.02 -7.18 -1.60
CA VAL A 72 -1.09 -7.15 -2.75
C VAL A 72 -1.78 -7.81 -3.94
N TRP A 73 -1.73 -7.16 -5.09
CA TRP A 73 -2.36 -7.64 -6.31
C TRP A 73 -1.51 -8.65 -7.06
N SER A 74 -2.15 -9.70 -7.62
CA SER A 74 -1.54 -10.52 -8.66
C SER A 74 -1.37 -9.72 -9.95
N PRO A 75 -0.37 -10.04 -10.81
CA PRO A 75 -0.13 -9.31 -12.06
C PRO A 75 -1.32 -9.30 -13.01
N ASP A 76 -2.15 -10.35 -13.00
CA ASP A 76 -3.35 -10.44 -13.83
C ASP A 76 -4.58 -9.70 -13.24
N GLY A 77 -4.43 -9.10 -12.05
CA GLY A 77 -5.47 -8.36 -11.34
C GLY A 77 -6.63 -9.19 -10.82
N LYS A 78 -6.51 -10.53 -10.74
CA LYS A 78 -7.62 -11.42 -10.36
C LYS A 78 -7.57 -11.91 -8.93
N THR A 79 -6.42 -11.81 -8.27
CA THR A 79 -6.19 -12.33 -6.92
C THR A 79 -5.55 -11.27 -6.03
N ILE A 80 -5.95 -11.23 -4.77
CA ILE A 80 -5.32 -10.46 -3.70
C ILE A 80 -4.62 -11.44 -2.75
N ALA A 81 -3.32 -11.23 -2.51
CA ALA A 81 -2.61 -11.80 -1.38
C ALA A 81 -2.66 -10.84 -0.21
N PHE A 82 -2.82 -11.34 1.00
CA PHE A 82 -2.93 -10.51 2.21
C PHE A 82 -2.47 -11.27 3.46
N THR A 83 -2.19 -10.54 4.52
CA THR A 83 -1.92 -11.12 5.85
C THR A 83 -3.21 -11.23 6.63
N SER A 84 -3.43 -12.37 7.28
CA SER A 84 -4.57 -12.60 8.16
C SER A 84 -4.16 -13.20 9.50
N ALA A 85 -4.85 -12.78 10.55
CA ALA A 85 -4.73 -13.32 11.91
C ALA A 85 -5.82 -14.37 12.23
N ARG A 86 -6.47 -14.98 11.21
CA ARG A 86 -7.61 -15.91 11.42
C ARG A 86 -7.22 -17.27 11.98
N ASP A 87 -5.96 -17.62 11.87
CA ASP A 87 -5.35 -18.78 12.51
C ASP A 87 -4.19 -18.32 13.40
N GLU A 88 -3.54 -19.19 14.12
CA GLU A 88 -2.42 -18.81 14.98
C GLU A 88 -1.31 -18.10 14.18
N GLY A 89 -0.93 -16.90 14.62
CA GLY A 89 0.04 -16.04 13.93
C GLY A 89 -0.58 -15.13 12.85
N LEU A 90 0.30 -14.44 12.11
CA LEU A 90 -0.06 -13.62 10.95
C LEU A 90 0.38 -14.37 9.69
N ASN A 91 -0.53 -15.05 9.04
CA ASN A 91 -0.21 -15.90 7.89
C ASN A 91 -0.64 -15.28 6.56
N LEU A 92 -0.04 -15.78 5.49
CA LEU A 92 -0.32 -15.40 4.12
C LEU A 92 -1.56 -16.13 3.60
N TYR A 93 -2.49 -15.36 3.07
CA TYR A 93 -3.72 -15.83 2.42
C TYR A 93 -3.84 -15.23 1.03
N THR A 94 -4.61 -15.90 0.18
CA THR A 94 -5.08 -15.36 -1.10
C THR A 94 -6.59 -15.41 -1.20
N VAL A 95 -7.18 -14.47 -1.94
CA VAL A 95 -8.62 -14.43 -2.23
C VAL A 95 -8.85 -13.92 -3.65
N PRO A 96 -9.78 -14.52 -4.43
CA PRO A 96 -10.18 -13.95 -5.71
C PRO A 96 -10.80 -12.56 -5.54
N VAL A 97 -10.52 -11.63 -6.45
CA VAL A 97 -11.11 -10.27 -6.44
C VAL A 97 -12.64 -10.32 -6.58
N SER A 98 -13.18 -11.35 -7.22
CA SER A 98 -14.61 -11.60 -7.31
C SER A 98 -15.26 -12.04 -6.00
N GLY A 99 -14.47 -12.21 -4.94
CA GLY A 99 -14.89 -12.78 -3.66
C GLY A 99 -14.78 -14.29 -3.61
N GLY A 100 -15.11 -14.86 -2.47
CA GLY A 100 -15.03 -16.30 -2.20
C GLY A 100 -14.28 -16.59 -0.89
N THR A 101 -14.02 -17.86 -0.62
CA THR A 101 -13.29 -18.29 0.58
C THR A 101 -11.79 -18.07 0.39
N PRO A 102 -11.13 -17.31 1.28
CA PRO A 102 -9.68 -17.16 1.24
C PRO A 102 -8.96 -18.49 1.45
N THR A 103 -7.86 -18.69 0.73
CA THR A 103 -6.97 -19.86 0.83
C THR A 103 -5.74 -19.51 1.62
N ARG A 104 -5.45 -20.26 2.66
CA ARG A 104 -4.21 -20.15 3.45
C ARG A 104 -3.03 -20.75 2.69
N LEU A 105 -1.92 -20.03 2.60
CA LEU A 105 -0.71 -20.49 1.92
C LEU A 105 0.41 -20.86 2.90
N THR A 106 0.49 -20.19 4.06
CA THR A 106 1.58 -20.40 5.01
C THR A 106 1.05 -20.76 6.40
N TYR A 107 1.90 -21.42 7.22
CA TYR A 107 1.48 -22.05 8.47
C TYR A 107 2.43 -21.77 9.64
N TYR A 108 3.24 -20.74 9.54
CA TYR A 108 4.15 -20.36 10.61
C TYR A 108 3.42 -19.56 11.70
N SER A 109 3.74 -19.80 12.97
CA SER A 109 3.13 -19.13 14.11
C SER A 109 3.58 -17.67 14.32
N GLY A 110 4.54 -17.20 13.54
CA GLY A 110 5.04 -15.82 13.59
C GLY A 110 4.29 -14.86 12.65
N SER A 111 5.02 -13.90 12.10
CA SER A 111 4.47 -12.91 11.20
C SER A 111 4.96 -13.14 9.78
N GLU A 112 4.02 -13.28 8.85
CA GLU A 112 4.25 -13.47 7.42
C GLU A 112 3.48 -12.40 6.65
N ILE A 113 4.22 -11.53 5.94
CA ILE A 113 3.68 -10.32 5.32
C ILE A 113 3.94 -10.37 3.82
N PRO A 114 2.91 -10.39 2.96
CA PRO A 114 3.10 -10.36 1.51
C PRO A 114 3.80 -9.07 1.09
N VAL A 115 4.64 -9.17 0.06
CA VAL A 115 5.39 -8.06 -0.50
C VAL A 115 4.96 -7.80 -1.94
N CYS A 116 5.07 -8.80 -2.81
CA CYS A 116 4.63 -8.74 -4.21
C CYS A 116 4.47 -10.15 -4.78
N PHE A 117 3.76 -10.26 -5.89
CA PHE A 117 3.82 -11.46 -6.74
C PHE A 117 5.05 -11.38 -7.65
N THR A 118 5.54 -12.54 -8.09
CA THR A 118 6.47 -12.61 -9.22
C THR A 118 5.76 -12.15 -10.50
N PRO A 119 6.49 -11.59 -11.48
CA PRO A 119 5.88 -11.07 -12.71
C PRO A 119 5.07 -12.09 -13.52
N ASP A 120 5.41 -13.37 -13.41
CA ASP A 120 4.64 -14.46 -14.04
C ASP A 120 3.41 -14.91 -13.23
N GLY A 121 3.20 -14.31 -12.05
CA GLY A 121 2.07 -14.57 -11.16
C GLY A 121 2.07 -15.93 -10.46
N LYS A 122 3.16 -16.71 -10.56
CA LYS A 122 3.20 -18.09 -10.02
C LYS A 122 3.62 -18.17 -8.58
N GLU A 123 4.36 -17.18 -8.08
CA GLU A 123 4.87 -17.16 -6.72
C GLU A 123 4.55 -15.82 -6.05
N ILE A 124 4.51 -15.83 -4.72
CA ILE A 124 4.33 -14.64 -3.88
C ILE A 124 5.59 -14.49 -3.04
N LEU A 125 6.22 -13.33 -3.11
CA LEU A 125 7.25 -12.94 -2.17
C LEU A 125 6.60 -12.42 -0.89
N TYR A 126 7.11 -12.89 0.24
CA TYR A 126 6.65 -12.45 1.54
C TYR A 126 7.82 -12.35 2.52
N ARG A 127 7.67 -11.52 3.53
CA ARG A 127 8.64 -11.39 4.62
C ARG A 127 8.18 -12.22 5.81
N SER A 128 9.12 -12.94 6.40
CA SER A 128 8.88 -13.74 7.60
C SER A 128 10.00 -13.58 8.61
N ASN A 129 9.65 -13.69 9.88
CA ASN A 129 10.62 -13.77 10.97
C ASN A 129 11.15 -15.21 11.19
N VAL A 130 10.82 -16.14 10.31
CA VAL A 130 11.44 -17.48 10.31
C VAL A 130 12.93 -17.30 10.10
N MET A 131 13.71 -17.81 11.03
CA MET A 131 15.16 -17.90 10.89
C MET A 131 15.53 -19.36 10.75
N PRO A 132 16.24 -19.75 9.68
CA PRO A 132 16.69 -21.12 9.49
C PRO A 132 17.63 -21.58 10.61
N ASP A 133 18.34 -20.64 11.22
CA ASP A 133 19.25 -20.87 12.33
C ASP A 133 19.13 -19.76 13.37
N ALA A 134 18.59 -20.09 14.54
CA ALA A 134 18.38 -19.16 15.64
C ALA A 134 19.70 -18.63 16.25
N GLU A 135 20.84 -19.34 16.07
CA GLU A 135 22.13 -18.93 16.59
C GLU A 135 22.67 -17.68 15.86
N TYR A 136 22.28 -17.46 14.61
CA TYR A 136 22.73 -16.33 13.80
C TYR A 136 21.68 -15.22 13.68
N GLY A 137 20.63 -15.28 14.45
CA GLY A 137 19.60 -14.23 14.49
C GLY A 137 20.19 -12.88 14.91
N GLN A 138 20.36 -11.96 13.96
CA GLN A 138 20.74 -10.58 14.29
C GLN A 138 19.54 -9.81 14.84
N PHE A 139 19.69 -9.18 15.96
CA PHE A 139 18.72 -8.25 16.49
C PHE A 139 19.21 -6.80 16.25
N PRO A 140 18.34 -5.91 15.74
CA PRO A 140 16.99 -6.14 15.26
C PRO A 140 16.98 -6.75 13.85
N SER A 141 16.23 -7.83 13.68
CA SER A 141 16.06 -8.46 12.36
C SER A 141 14.88 -7.81 11.64
N GLY A 142 15.08 -7.45 10.37
CA GLY A 142 14.01 -6.97 9.48
C GLY A 142 13.08 -8.08 8.99
N GLY A 143 13.41 -9.35 9.29
CA GLY A 143 12.80 -10.54 8.71
C GLY A 143 13.40 -10.85 7.33
N GLN A 144 13.35 -12.11 6.94
CA GLN A 144 13.88 -12.58 5.66
C GLN A 144 12.80 -12.62 4.59
N VAL A 145 13.21 -12.58 3.33
CA VAL A 145 12.32 -12.66 2.18
C VAL A 145 12.27 -14.08 1.65
N TYR A 146 11.08 -14.66 1.69
CA TYR A 146 10.73 -15.98 1.16
C TYR A 146 9.83 -15.83 -0.05
N LYS A 147 9.71 -16.92 -0.80
CA LYS A 147 8.73 -17.07 -1.88
C LYS A 147 7.94 -18.36 -1.67
N ILE A 148 6.70 -18.37 -2.10
CA ILE A 148 5.81 -19.53 -2.08
C ILE A 148 4.97 -19.56 -3.35
N SER A 149 4.70 -20.75 -3.88
CA SER A 149 3.75 -20.90 -5.00
C SER A 149 2.36 -20.39 -4.62
N VAL A 150 1.64 -19.80 -5.57
CA VAL A 150 0.22 -19.44 -5.38
C VAL A 150 -0.69 -20.64 -5.11
N ASP A 151 -0.23 -21.83 -5.47
CA ASP A 151 -0.89 -23.11 -5.17
C ASP A 151 -0.50 -23.69 -3.79
N GLY A 152 0.33 -22.97 -3.02
CA GLY A 152 0.87 -23.40 -1.74
C GLY A 152 2.10 -24.29 -1.89
N GLY A 153 2.44 -25.04 -0.83
CA GLY A 153 3.58 -25.93 -0.80
C GLY A 153 4.68 -25.46 0.15
N ARG A 154 5.92 -25.87 -0.13
CA ARG A 154 7.07 -25.54 0.70
C ARG A 154 7.62 -24.17 0.33
N PRO A 155 7.74 -23.23 1.29
CA PRO A 155 8.42 -21.95 1.06
C PRO A 155 9.92 -22.13 0.78
N GLU A 156 10.46 -21.24 -0.04
CA GLU A 156 11.89 -21.14 -0.33
C GLU A 156 12.40 -19.76 0.03
N GLN A 157 13.59 -19.65 0.59
CA GLN A 157 14.24 -18.38 0.82
C GLN A 157 14.57 -17.72 -0.53
N PHE A 158 14.13 -16.49 -0.73
CA PHE A 158 14.36 -15.74 -1.97
C PHE A 158 15.58 -14.82 -1.85
N LEU A 159 15.70 -14.07 -0.74
CA LEU A 159 16.83 -13.18 -0.50
C LEU A 159 17.51 -13.54 0.82
N THR A 160 18.83 -13.36 0.87
CA THR A 160 19.68 -13.56 2.04
C THR A 160 20.02 -12.26 2.78
N PHE A 161 19.40 -11.15 2.37
CA PHE A 161 19.58 -9.82 2.95
C PHE A 161 18.20 -9.16 3.17
N ASP A 162 18.18 -8.15 4.05
CA ASP A 162 16.96 -7.42 4.38
C ASP A 162 16.54 -6.50 3.23
N ALA A 163 15.34 -6.72 2.70
CA ALA A 163 14.73 -5.90 1.66
C ALA A 163 13.25 -5.65 1.98
N PHE A 164 12.83 -4.40 1.82
CA PHE A 164 11.47 -3.96 2.10
C PHE A 164 10.84 -3.31 0.87
N ASP A 165 9.52 -3.44 0.73
CA ASP A 165 8.75 -2.85 -0.36
C ASP A 165 9.34 -3.17 -1.74
N ILE A 166 9.61 -4.47 -1.94
CA ILE A 166 10.22 -4.99 -3.17
C ILE A 166 9.23 -4.86 -4.31
N ASN A 167 9.71 -4.36 -5.45
CA ASN A 167 9.00 -4.37 -6.71
C ASN A 167 9.92 -4.91 -7.82
N PHE A 168 9.36 -5.73 -8.70
CA PHE A 168 10.05 -6.18 -9.90
C PHE A 168 9.99 -5.12 -10.99
N ASN A 169 11.04 -5.08 -11.82
CA ASN A 169 10.98 -4.38 -13.09
C ASN A 169 10.11 -5.17 -14.08
N LYS A 170 9.76 -4.55 -15.21
CA LYS A 170 8.85 -5.14 -16.21
C LYS A 170 9.34 -6.48 -16.78
N LYS A 171 10.66 -6.70 -16.86
CA LYS A 171 11.25 -7.96 -17.32
C LYS A 171 11.34 -9.03 -16.24
N GLY A 172 11.19 -8.70 -14.98
CA GLY A 172 11.37 -9.60 -13.85
C GLY A 172 12.83 -10.01 -13.60
N ASP A 173 13.80 -9.32 -14.18
CA ASP A 173 15.22 -9.60 -13.99
C ASP A 173 15.92 -8.67 -12.98
N LYS A 174 15.20 -7.66 -12.48
CA LYS A 174 15.66 -6.75 -11.43
C LYS A 174 14.58 -6.54 -10.40
N ILE A 175 15.03 -6.29 -9.18
CA ILE A 175 14.17 -5.82 -8.10
C ILE A 175 14.66 -4.46 -7.62
N ILE A 176 13.72 -3.61 -7.22
CA ILE A 176 13.96 -2.37 -6.48
C ILE A 176 13.38 -2.51 -5.08
N TYR A 177 14.07 -2.01 -4.07
CA TYR A 177 13.69 -2.13 -2.67
C TYR A 177 14.33 -1.02 -1.84
N HIS A 178 13.89 -0.84 -0.60
CA HIS A 178 14.68 -0.10 0.38
C HIS A 178 15.31 -1.05 1.39
N ASP A 179 16.51 -0.68 1.85
CA ASP A 179 17.30 -1.48 2.78
C ASP A 179 16.83 -1.34 4.24
N TYR A 180 17.45 -2.10 5.13
CA TYR A 180 17.29 -2.00 6.57
C TYR A 180 18.66 -2.09 7.23
N LYS A 181 19.19 -0.94 7.63
CA LYS A 181 20.53 -0.82 8.22
C LYS A 181 20.56 -0.95 9.75
N GLY A 182 19.40 -0.96 10.38
CA GLY A 182 19.25 -1.04 11.81
C GLY A 182 17.89 -0.59 12.30
N TYR A 183 17.66 -0.71 13.62
CA TYR A 183 16.39 -0.29 14.19
C TYR A 183 16.20 1.22 14.06
N GLU A 184 15.10 1.58 13.44
CA GLU A 184 14.62 2.95 13.34
C GLU A 184 13.11 2.97 13.52
N ASP A 185 12.62 3.91 14.34
CA ASP A 185 11.19 4.10 14.51
C ASP A 185 10.56 4.57 13.20
N ASN A 186 9.70 3.74 12.62
CA ASN A 186 8.98 4.04 11.37
C ASN A 186 8.08 5.29 11.46
N TRP A 187 7.76 5.75 12.65
CA TRP A 187 6.91 6.90 12.91
C TRP A 187 7.68 8.19 13.13
N ARG A 188 9.01 8.09 13.25
CA ARG A 188 9.90 9.23 13.45
C ARG A 188 9.97 10.09 12.18
N LYS A 189 9.96 11.41 12.35
CA LYS A 189 10.05 12.39 11.28
C LYS A 189 11.42 13.07 11.27
N HIS A 190 11.83 13.51 10.07
CA HIS A 190 13.01 14.35 9.84
C HIS A 190 14.28 13.73 10.43
N HIS A 191 14.40 12.43 10.33
CA HIS A 191 15.53 11.71 10.88
C HIS A 191 16.72 11.78 9.91
N LYS A 192 17.90 12.05 10.45
CA LYS A 192 19.19 12.03 9.75
C LYS A 192 20.13 11.15 10.54
N SER A 193 20.41 9.98 10.06
CA SER A 193 21.38 9.05 10.67
C SER A 193 21.98 8.11 9.65
N SER A 194 22.99 7.36 10.08
CA SER A 194 23.62 6.31 9.27
C SER A 194 22.70 5.12 8.99
N VAL A 195 21.58 5.00 9.73
CA VAL A 195 20.59 3.93 9.53
C VAL A 195 19.38 4.36 8.71
N CYS A 196 19.35 5.60 8.18
CA CYS A 196 18.36 5.99 7.18
C CYS A 196 18.38 5.02 6.02
N ARG A 197 17.20 4.67 5.53
CA ARG A 197 17.03 3.71 4.44
C ARG A 197 17.37 4.33 3.11
N ASP A 198 18.02 3.54 2.28
CA ASP A 198 18.32 3.89 0.89
C ASP A 198 17.55 2.99 -0.07
N ILE A 199 17.35 3.50 -1.28
CA ILE A 199 16.78 2.74 -2.40
C ILE A 199 17.90 2.03 -3.15
N TRP A 200 17.71 0.74 -3.39
CA TRP A 200 18.63 -0.14 -4.09
C TRP A 200 17.96 -0.83 -5.26
N ILE A 201 18.75 -1.10 -6.29
CA ILE A 201 18.41 -2.06 -7.34
C ILE A 201 19.32 -3.27 -7.18
N HIS A 202 18.76 -4.47 -7.26
CA HIS A 202 19.50 -5.72 -7.39
C HIS A 202 19.15 -6.40 -8.71
N ASP A 203 20.16 -6.65 -9.52
CA ASP A 203 20.05 -7.41 -10.76
C ASP A 203 20.13 -8.90 -10.44
N LEU A 204 19.03 -9.62 -10.65
CA LEU A 204 18.90 -11.03 -10.27
C LEU A 204 19.72 -11.98 -11.15
N LYS A 205 20.18 -11.51 -12.32
CA LYS A 205 21.01 -12.31 -13.24
C LYS A 205 22.51 -12.13 -12.98
N SER A 206 22.96 -10.88 -12.87
CA SER A 206 24.37 -10.58 -12.63
C SER A 206 24.75 -10.67 -11.15
N GLY A 207 23.77 -10.56 -10.23
CA GLY A 207 24.00 -10.44 -8.81
C GLY A 207 24.46 -9.04 -8.36
N GLU A 208 24.50 -8.07 -9.25
CA GLU A 208 24.95 -6.71 -8.94
C GLU A 208 23.94 -5.93 -8.10
N PHE A 209 24.49 -5.08 -7.21
CA PHE A 209 23.74 -4.15 -6.38
C PHE A 209 24.10 -2.71 -6.74
N THR A 210 23.08 -1.87 -6.92
CA THR A 210 23.26 -0.44 -7.17
C THR A 210 22.50 0.37 -6.13
N ASN A 211 23.21 1.16 -5.32
CA ASN A 211 22.60 2.12 -4.40
C ASN A 211 22.23 3.40 -5.16
N LEU A 212 20.96 3.76 -5.16
CA LEU A 212 20.43 4.91 -5.89
C LEU A 212 20.40 6.19 -5.06
N THR A 213 20.30 6.11 -3.73
CA THR A 213 20.01 7.30 -2.91
C THR A 213 21.02 7.61 -1.83
N ASN A 214 22.02 6.83 -1.61
CA ASN A 214 23.18 6.95 -0.72
C ASN A 214 23.36 8.33 -0.02
N LYS A 215 22.40 8.71 0.83
CA LYS A 215 22.39 9.96 1.62
C LYS A 215 21.75 9.69 2.96
N GLN A 216 22.12 10.50 3.96
CA GLN A 216 21.52 10.43 5.31
C GLN A 216 20.11 11.04 5.33
N VAL A 217 19.23 10.54 4.46
CA VAL A 217 17.83 10.94 4.31
C VAL A 217 17.00 9.69 4.15
N GLU A 218 15.85 9.64 4.75
CA GLU A 218 14.97 8.49 4.70
C GLU A 218 14.26 8.39 3.34
N ASP A 219 14.52 7.32 2.59
CA ASP A 219 13.92 7.01 1.28
C ASP A 219 13.25 5.62 1.34
N ARG A 220 11.98 5.50 0.92
CA ARG A 220 11.16 4.29 1.08
C ARG A 220 10.20 4.04 -0.09
N ASN A 221 9.57 2.87 -0.10
CA ASN A 221 8.49 2.48 -1.02
C ASN A 221 8.80 2.79 -2.50
N PRO A 222 9.90 2.28 -3.05
CA PRO A 222 10.22 2.52 -4.45
C PRO A 222 9.31 1.71 -5.38
N VAL A 223 8.90 2.31 -6.51
CA VAL A 223 8.18 1.63 -7.59
C VAL A 223 8.79 2.00 -8.93
N PHE A 224 8.92 1.02 -9.85
CA PHE A 224 9.32 1.30 -11.22
C PHE A 224 8.23 2.04 -11.98
N ALA A 225 8.63 2.84 -12.95
CA ALA A 225 7.74 3.62 -13.80
C ALA A 225 8.34 3.87 -15.19
N ASP A 226 7.48 4.30 -16.12
CA ASP A 226 7.88 4.71 -17.47
C ASP A 226 8.73 3.63 -18.18
N ASN A 227 8.26 2.39 -18.22
CA ASN A 227 8.98 1.23 -18.76
C ASN A 227 10.39 1.02 -18.15
N ASP A 228 10.50 1.14 -16.83
CA ASP A 228 11.74 1.00 -16.05
C ASP A 228 12.79 2.10 -16.30
N GLU A 229 12.43 3.22 -16.94
CA GLU A 229 13.35 4.35 -17.09
C GLU A 229 13.41 5.27 -15.86
N ASN A 230 12.37 5.27 -15.06
CA ASN A 230 12.22 6.10 -13.86
C ASN A 230 11.73 5.27 -12.69
N ILE A 231 11.87 5.83 -11.50
CA ILE A 231 11.24 5.34 -10.27
C ILE A 231 10.47 6.45 -9.58
N TYR A 232 9.41 6.08 -8.88
CA TYR A 232 8.82 6.91 -7.84
C TYR A 232 9.11 6.29 -6.49
N PHE A 233 9.29 7.12 -5.47
CA PHE A 233 9.57 6.68 -4.10
C PHE A 233 9.16 7.76 -3.10
N LEU A 234 9.06 7.40 -1.83
CA LEU A 234 8.80 8.33 -0.74
C LEU A 234 10.10 8.83 -0.14
N SER A 235 10.23 10.15 0.04
CA SER A 235 11.46 10.75 0.57
C SER A 235 11.15 11.93 1.49
N GLU A 236 11.96 12.09 2.55
CA GLU A 236 11.96 13.26 3.45
C GLU A 236 12.95 14.37 3.02
N ARG A 237 13.63 14.25 1.89
CA ARG A 237 14.68 15.19 1.46
C ARG A 237 14.23 16.64 1.28
N PHE A 238 12.93 16.85 1.10
CA PHE A 238 12.33 18.17 0.94
C PHE A 238 11.41 18.57 2.10
N GLY A 239 11.53 17.92 3.24
CA GLY A 239 10.69 18.10 4.42
C GLY A 239 9.93 16.83 4.79
N ASP A 240 8.60 16.90 4.96
CA ASP A 240 7.79 15.70 5.21
C ASP A 240 7.88 14.70 4.06
N PHE A 241 7.63 13.41 4.34
CA PHE A 241 7.57 12.37 3.31
C PHE A 241 6.61 12.75 2.19
N ASN A 242 7.12 12.80 0.99
CA ASN A 242 6.37 13.07 -0.23
C ASN A 242 6.82 12.14 -1.34
N VAL A 243 5.99 12.02 -2.39
CA VAL A 243 6.37 11.29 -3.59
C VAL A 243 7.44 12.08 -4.33
N CYS A 244 8.55 11.42 -4.61
CA CYS A 244 9.65 11.90 -5.43
C CYS A 244 9.79 11.05 -6.68
N LYS A 245 10.34 11.61 -7.75
CA LYS A 245 10.69 10.93 -9.00
C LYS A 245 12.19 11.03 -9.23
N MET A 246 12.79 9.95 -9.73
CA MET A 246 14.17 9.88 -10.13
C MET A 246 14.28 9.19 -11.50
N SER A 247 15.14 9.68 -12.38
CA SER A 247 15.52 8.96 -13.60
C SER A 247 16.64 7.97 -13.31
N LEU A 248 16.51 6.73 -13.75
CA LEU A 248 17.59 5.73 -13.61
C LEU A 248 18.81 6.04 -14.50
N LYS A 249 18.63 6.83 -15.56
CA LYS A 249 19.74 7.35 -16.39
C LYS A 249 20.52 8.47 -15.69
N ASN A 250 19.88 9.22 -14.78
CA ASN A 250 20.50 10.28 -14.00
C ASN A 250 19.97 10.28 -12.56
N PRO A 251 20.44 9.39 -11.68
CA PRO A 251 19.95 9.24 -10.30
C PRO A 251 20.13 10.48 -9.42
N SER A 252 20.96 11.44 -9.82
CA SER A 252 21.16 12.69 -9.07
C SER A 252 20.01 13.70 -9.27
N ASP A 253 19.23 13.59 -10.36
CA ASP A 253 18.08 14.47 -10.64
C ASP A 253 16.79 13.93 -9.97
N ILE A 254 16.62 14.29 -8.71
CA ILE A 254 15.45 13.90 -7.93
C ILE A 254 14.48 15.07 -7.84
N LYS A 255 13.23 14.85 -8.26
CA LYS A 255 12.17 15.85 -8.26
C LYS A 255 11.08 15.50 -7.27
N GLN A 256 10.71 16.47 -6.43
CA GLN A 256 9.53 16.34 -5.57
C GLN A 256 8.26 16.47 -6.42
N ILE A 257 7.36 15.50 -6.31
CA ILE A 257 6.12 15.45 -7.10
C ILE A 257 4.93 15.92 -6.29
N THR A 258 4.80 15.49 -5.01
CA THR A 258 3.76 15.95 -4.11
C THR A 258 4.30 16.92 -3.07
N LYS A 259 3.43 17.77 -2.52
CA LYS A 259 3.81 18.81 -1.52
C LYS A 259 2.88 18.77 -0.32
N HIS A 260 2.61 17.57 0.19
CA HIS A 260 1.88 17.40 1.44
C HIS A 260 2.71 17.87 2.62
N SER A 261 2.06 18.34 3.68
CA SER A 261 2.70 18.85 4.89
C SER A 261 1.99 18.33 6.14
N LYS A 262 2.64 18.40 7.28
CA LYS A 262 2.18 17.99 8.62
C LYS A 262 2.15 16.48 8.83
N HIS A 263 1.78 15.68 7.84
CA HIS A 263 1.70 14.21 7.89
C HIS A 263 2.54 13.60 6.78
N PRO A 264 3.12 12.42 7.00
CA PRO A 264 3.87 11.71 5.96
C PRO A 264 2.93 11.06 4.93
N VAL A 265 3.33 11.07 3.66
CA VAL A 265 2.81 10.15 2.65
C VAL A 265 3.32 8.74 2.94
N ARG A 266 2.48 7.71 2.74
CA ARG A 266 2.80 6.30 3.02
C ARG A 266 2.20 5.37 1.98
N PHE A 267 2.72 4.14 1.90
CA PHE A 267 2.15 3.03 1.12
C PHE A 267 1.99 3.36 -0.36
N LEU A 268 3.07 3.82 -0.99
CA LEU A 268 3.08 4.11 -2.42
C LEU A 268 2.98 2.81 -3.24
N SER A 269 2.09 2.80 -4.21
CA SER A 269 1.96 1.76 -5.23
C SER A 269 1.70 2.39 -6.60
N SER A 270 1.93 1.64 -7.68
CA SER A 270 1.71 2.09 -9.06
C SER A 270 1.01 1.02 -9.87
N SER A 271 0.19 1.44 -10.83
CA SER A 271 -0.34 0.58 -11.90
C SER A 271 0.63 0.49 -13.07
N GLU A 272 0.36 -0.39 -14.02
CA GLU A 272 1.20 -0.56 -15.23
C GLU A 272 1.19 0.67 -16.14
N ASP A 273 0.10 1.43 -16.16
CA ASP A 273 -0.02 2.70 -16.91
C ASP A 273 0.53 3.90 -16.14
N GLY A 274 1.12 3.68 -14.95
CA GLY A 274 1.81 4.68 -14.14
C GLY A 274 0.90 5.52 -13.23
N LEU A 275 -0.37 5.16 -13.04
CA LEU A 275 -1.21 5.80 -12.01
C LEU A 275 -0.68 5.41 -10.63
N LEU A 276 -0.30 6.40 -9.83
CA LEU A 276 0.16 6.21 -8.47
C LEU A 276 -1.00 6.23 -7.49
N CYS A 277 -0.90 5.40 -6.45
CA CYS A 277 -1.81 5.38 -5.32
C CYS A 277 -1.01 5.44 -4.02
N TYR A 278 -1.47 6.22 -3.05
CA TYR A 278 -0.82 6.36 -1.75
C TYR A 278 -1.80 6.78 -0.65
N PHE A 279 -1.36 6.62 0.58
CA PHE A 279 -2.07 7.05 1.79
C PHE A 279 -1.52 8.40 2.27
N PHE A 280 -2.41 9.30 2.63
CA PHE A 280 -2.07 10.54 3.32
C PHE A 280 -3.19 10.95 4.30
N ASN A 281 -2.81 11.22 5.55
CA ASN A 281 -3.71 11.73 6.60
C ASN A 281 -5.03 10.95 6.78
N GLY A 282 -4.97 9.62 6.75
CA GLY A 282 -6.14 8.77 6.93
C GLY A 282 -6.90 8.43 5.66
N GLU A 283 -6.56 9.05 4.53
CA GLU A 283 -7.28 8.98 3.26
C GLU A 283 -6.41 8.43 2.13
N ILE A 284 -7.05 7.99 1.06
CA ILE A 284 -6.40 7.49 -0.17
C ILE A 284 -6.32 8.62 -1.19
N TYR A 285 -5.19 8.69 -1.85
CA TYR A 285 -4.93 9.61 -2.95
C TYR A 285 -4.48 8.86 -4.20
N THR A 286 -4.88 9.36 -5.36
CA THR A 286 -4.35 8.94 -6.65
C THR A 286 -3.61 10.09 -7.31
N LEU A 287 -2.59 9.77 -8.12
CA LEU A 287 -1.77 10.74 -8.81
C LEU A 287 -1.38 10.24 -10.20
N GLN A 288 -1.97 10.82 -11.22
CA GLN A 288 -1.49 10.65 -12.58
C GLN A 288 -0.23 11.50 -12.77
N PRO A 289 0.88 10.95 -13.27
CA PRO A 289 2.09 11.72 -13.54
C PRO A 289 1.81 13.00 -14.35
N GLY A 290 2.36 14.12 -13.87
CA GLY A 290 2.13 15.43 -14.48
C GLY A 290 0.83 16.14 -14.08
N LYS A 291 -0.04 15.52 -13.28
CA LYS A 291 -1.26 16.15 -12.73
C LYS A 291 -1.12 16.43 -11.24
N GLN A 292 -2.11 17.12 -10.68
CA GLN A 292 -2.20 17.31 -9.23
C GLN A 292 -2.75 16.04 -8.54
N PRO A 293 -2.33 15.77 -7.30
CA PRO A 293 -2.90 14.69 -6.51
C PRO A 293 -4.42 14.85 -6.34
N LYS A 294 -5.14 13.76 -6.52
CA LYS A 294 -6.60 13.69 -6.32
C LYS A 294 -6.90 12.88 -5.07
N LYS A 295 -7.57 13.49 -4.09
CA LYS A 295 -8.14 12.78 -2.97
C LYS A 295 -9.28 11.89 -3.45
N LEU A 296 -9.29 10.64 -3.06
CA LEU A 296 -10.33 9.70 -3.43
C LEU A 296 -11.54 9.86 -2.50
N ALA A 297 -12.70 10.12 -3.08
CA ALA A 297 -13.96 10.07 -2.33
C ALA A 297 -14.40 8.62 -2.21
N VAL A 298 -14.33 8.07 -1.00
CA VAL A 298 -14.69 6.67 -0.72
C VAL A 298 -15.91 6.64 0.18
N ASP A 299 -16.93 5.87 -0.22
CA ASP A 299 -18.12 5.59 0.56
C ASP A 299 -18.05 4.14 1.05
N ILE A 300 -18.00 3.93 2.37
CA ILE A 300 -17.99 2.61 2.99
C ILE A 300 -19.32 2.40 3.73
N ILE A 301 -20.13 1.50 3.22
CA ILE A 301 -21.30 1.01 3.96
C ILE A 301 -20.86 -0.23 4.73
N ALA A 302 -20.55 -0.05 5.99
CA ALA A 302 -20.31 -1.13 6.93
C ALA A 302 -21.45 -1.15 7.93
N ASP A 303 -22.02 -2.32 8.18
CA ASP A 303 -22.91 -2.51 9.31
C ASP A 303 -22.07 -2.47 10.59
N ASN A 304 -22.02 -1.28 11.18
CA ASN A 304 -21.25 -1.01 12.39
C ASN A 304 -22.06 -1.37 13.64
N THR A 305 -22.63 -2.55 13.71
CA THR A 305 -23.05 -3.12 14.98
C THR A 305 -21.79 -3.49 15.79
N ALA A 306 -21.10 -2.47 16.29
CA ALA A 306 -20.16 -2.67 17.37
C ALA A 306 -20.98 -3.20 18.54
N SER A 307 -20.83 -4.48 18.88
CA SER A 307 -21.30 -4.96 20.17
C SER A 307 -20.66 -4.07 21.23
N PRO A 308 -21.46 -3.44 22.11
CA PRO A 308 -20.86 -2.74 23.23
C PRO A 308 -20.09 -3.77 24.05
N ILE A 309 -18.80 -3.51 24.27
CA ILE A 309 -17.96 -4.24 25.21
C ILE A 309 -18.45 -3.94 26.63
#